data_2f893914c49bcd9909b15b11e92b6282
#
_entry.id   2f893914c49bcd9909b15b11e92b6282
#
_cell.length_a   1.000
_cell.length_b   1.000
_cell.length_c   1.000
_cell.angle_alpha   90.00
_cell.angle_beta   90.00
_cell.angle_gamma   90.00
#
_symmetry.space_group_name_H-M   'P 1'
#
loop_
_entity.id
_entity.type
_entity.pdbx_description
1 polymer ?
#
loop_
_entity_poly.entity_id
_entity_poly.type
_entity_poly.pdbx_seq_one_letter_code
_entity_poly.pdbx_strand_id
1 'polypeptide(L)'
;MPASTTREIRIEFDQRVPMRDGVTLSADVYRPTDKSGETRRYPVILARTPYLKLSEGMLVPAKYFAVRGYVFVAMDVRGRGDSDGVFVPYFNEGVDGYDAIEWCAAQPWSDGNVGTIGSSYPGIIQWLAALQKPPHLRAMVVRVTPSDPFVETPTGLPSPMALCWQHYVSGRVNQLMEAVDWERVYEHLPLVTMDERAGRRNTHWRTYIEHPQLDEFWAPLRYQDKFDQVDVPVLHISGWYDDEQIGTPLNYTGMKTRGATPQARASQRLLMGSWGHVVNTESKLGEVDFGPLALIDLRAEELRWFNRWLKGYTHEVTTTEFPVRIFVMGTNEWRDEREWPLARTQWTPFYLHSRGRANSRFGDGRLSTTLPGDELADNYRYDPARPVPFITDPTSSQIGGPDDYSAIERRDDVLVYVTEPITEEVEVTGPIRVDLYASSSAPDTDFMAKLVDVWPTGFVQRLCDGMVRARFRDGMDRPSLIEPGRVYHYSIDCWNTSISFKAGHRIGLEIASSAFPKYDRNLNTGALLGKTTEMAVAEQRIYHDAEHPSAVVLPVIPLS
;
A
#
# COMPACT_ATOMS: atom_id res chain seq x y z
N MET A 1 7.67 -37.74 -0.91
CA MET A 1 7.90 -36.82 0.19
C MET A 1 8.49 -37.60 1.35
N PRO A 2 9.63 -37.22 1.95
CA PRO A 2 10.05 -37.84 3.18
C PRO A 2 9.06 -37.51 4.28
N ALA A 3 8.71 -38.46 5.12
CA ALA A 3 7.77 -38.30 6.23
C ALA A 3 8.13 -37.09 7.06
N SER A 4 7.20 -36.14 7.21
CA SER A 4 7.31 -35.02 8.11
C SER A 4 7.32 -35.54 9.54
N THR A 5 8.51 -35.79 10.10
CA THR A 5 8.64 -35.97 11.54
C THR A 5 8.33 -34.62 12.20
N THR A 6 7.15 -34.51 12.76
CA THR A 6 6.75 -33.32 13.53
C THR A 6 7.76 -33.14 14.66
N ARG A 7 8.59 -32.09 14.57
CA ARG A 7 9.57 -31.79 15.62
C ARG A 7 8.86 -31.15 16.81
N GLU A 8 9.34 -31.42 17.97
CA GLU A 8 8.95 -30.67 19.17
C GLU A 8 9.57 -29.28 19.11
N ILE A 9 8.95 -28.30 19.76
CA ILE A 9 9.40 -26.92 19.79
C ILE A 9 9.81 -26.58 21.21
N ARG A 10 11.01 -26.04 21.38
CA ARG A 10 11.45 -25.34 22.58
C ARG A 10 11.22 -23.84 22.37
N ILE A 11 10.64 -23.18 23.38
CA ILE A 11 10.42 -21.74 23.39
C ILE A 11 11.30 -21.13 24.47
N GLU A 12 12.02 -20.08 24.12
CA GLU A 12 12.83 -19.28 25.03
C GLU A 12 12.29 -17.86 25.00
N PHE A 13 11.59 -17.46 26.06
CA PHE A 13 10.95 -16.15 26.17
C PHE A 13 11.93 -15.08 26.62
N ASP A 14 11.63 -13.84 26.26
CA ASP A 14 12.32 -12.61 26.68
C ASP A 14 13.86 -12.68 26.58
N GLN A 15 14.35 -13.18 25.45
CA GLN A 15 15.78 -13.14 25.17
C GLN A 15 16.19 -11.70 24.93
N ARG A 16 17.18 -11.23 25.68
CA ARG A 16 17.64 -9.83 25.63
C ARG A 16 18.65 -9.65 24.51
N VAL A 17 18.29 -8.81 23.54
CA VAL A 17 19.06 -8.56 22.32
C VAL A 17 19.69 -7.16 22.42
N PRO A 18 21.01 -7.06 22.63
CA PRO A 18 21.67 -5.76 22.75
C PRO A 18 21.79 -5.07 21.40
N MET A 19 21.42 -3.81 21.35
CA MET A 19 21.68 -2.91 20.22
C MET A 19 23.01 -2.18 20.42
N ARG A 20 23.63 -1.70 19.36
CA ARG A 20 24.94 -1.02 19.37
C ARG A 20 24.98 0.24 20.22
N ASP A 21 23.85 0.86 20.49
CA ASP A 21 23.71 2.07 21.32
C ASP A 21 23.42 1.76 22.80
N GLY A 22 23.42 0.48 23.19
CA GLY A 22 23.20 0.02 24.53
C GLY A 22 21.74 -0.19 24.92
N VAL A 23 20.77 0.13 24.04
CA VAL A 23 19.37 -0.26 24.24
C VAL A 23 19.25 -1.77 24.06
N THR A 24 18.33 -2.40 24.78
CA THR A 24 18.12 -3.84 24.70
C THR A 24 16.70 -4.15 24.25
N LEU A 25 16.56 -4.93 23.18
CA LEU A 25 15.27 -5.38 22.68
C LEU A 25 14.92 -6.76 23.24
N SER A 26 13.64 -7.11 23.23
CA SER A 26 13.12 -8.38 23.71
C SER A 26 12.67 -9.26 22.55
N ALA A 27 13.12 -10.52 22.56
CA ALA A 27 12.75 -11.52 21.56
C ALA A 27 12.30 -12.83 22.19
N ASP A 28 11.32 -13.50 21.59
CA ASP A 28 10.94 -14.86 21.88
C ASP A 28 11.48 -15.78 20.77
N VAL A 29 12.21 -16.82 21.16
CA VAL A 29 12.88 -17.73 20.24
C VAL A 29 12.20 -19.09 20.25
N TYR A 30 11.68 -19.50 19.08
CA TYR A 30 11.02 -20.79 18.87
C TYR A 30 11.97 -21.70 18.10
N ARG A 31 12.45 -22.76 18.73
CA ARG A 31 13.47 -23.67 18.16
C ARG A 31 12.97 -25.09 18.00
N PRO A 32 13.34 -25.77 16.88
CA PRO A 32 13.15 -27.21 16.80
C PRO A 32 13.95 -27.91 17.90
N THR A 33 13.39 -28.96 18.49
CA THR A 33 14.16 -29.89 19.34
C THR A 33 14.34 -31.21 18.61
N ASP A 34 15.58 -31.71 18.60
CA ASP A 34 15.88 -33.06 18.13
C ASP A 34 15.88 -34.02 19.33
N LYS A 35 15.22 -35.20 19.16
CA LYS A 35 15.15 -36.26 20.17
C LYS A 35 16.53 -36.86 20.53
N SER A 36 17.54 -36.60 19.70
CA SER A 36 18.91 -37.12 19.84
C SER A 36 19.79 -36.35 20.81
N GLY A 37 19.33 -35.20 21.32
CA GLY A 37 20.16 -34.33 22.19
C GLY A 37 21.31 -33.61 21.46
N GLU A 38 21.41 -33.75 20.11
CA GLU A 38 22.41 -33.05 19.30
C GLU A 38 22.08 -31.58 19.14
N THR A 39 23.07 -30.73 19.30
CA THR A 39 22.98 -29.28 19.04
C THR A 39 23.05 -29.01 17.53
N ARG A 40 21.94 -29.27 16.83
CA ARG A 40 21.86 -28.94 15.40
C ARG A 40 21.63 -27.43 15.22
N ARG A 41 22.31 -26.85 14.23
CA ARG A 41 22.09 -25.46 13.80
C ARG A 41 21.03 -25.40 12.72
N TYR A 42 20.24 -24.33 12.72
CA TYR A 42 19.13 -24.14 11.79
C TYR A 42 19.16 -22.74 11.19
N PRO A 43 18.63 -22.54 9.98
CA PRO A 43 18.39 -21.20 9.46
C PRO A 43 17.34 -20.46 10.30
N VAL A 44 17.46 -19.15 10.35
CA VAL A 44 16.64 -18.28 11.21
C VAL A 44 15.64 -17.50 10.37
N ILE A 45 14.41 -17.37 10.86
CA ILE A 45 13.42 -16.41 10.34
C ILE A 45 13.16 -15.40 11.46
N LEU A 46 13.51 -14.13 11.20
CA LEU A 46 13.30 -13.02 12.11
C LEU A 46 12.06 -12.22 11.71
N ALA A 47 11.14 -12.04 12.67
CA ALA A 47 9.99 -11.14 12.56
C ALA A 47 10.07 -10.06 13.64
N ARG A 48 10.20 -8.79 13.25
CA ARG A 48 10.20 -7.64 14.15
C ARG A 48 8.87 -6.91 14.04
N THR A 49 8.28 -6.48 15.14
CA THR A 49 6.91 -5.95 15.15
C THR A 49 6.70 -4.87 16.22
N PRO A 50 5.94 -3.79 15.92
CA PRO A 50 5.43 -2.89 16.94
C PRO A 50 4.13 -3.41 17.59
N TYR A 51 3.57 -4.53 17.08
CA TYR A 51 2.25 -5.05 17.43
C TYR A 51 2.27 -6.17 18.47
N LEU A 52 3.36 -6.30 19.22
CA LEU A 52 3.66 -7.28 20.26
C LEU A 52 4.03 -8.67 19.73
N LYS A 53 5.23 -9.13 20.13
CA LYS A 53 5.76 -10.46 19.81
C LYS A 53 4.88 -11.62 20.32
N LEU A 54 4.02 -11.35 21.30
CA LEU A 54 3.10 -12.34 21.90
C LEU A 54 1.75 -12.46 21.16
N SER A 55 1.56 -11.76 20.04
CA SER A 55 0.31 -11.84 19.28
C SER A 55 0.15 -13.18 18.56
N GLU A 56 -1.10 -13.56 18.25
CA GLU A 56 -1.38 -14.75 17.43
C GLU A 56 -0.73 -14.64 16.06
N GLY A 57 -0.64 -13.43 15.49
CA GLY A 57 0.04 -13.14 14.23
C GLY A 57 1.52 -13.52 14.25
N MET A 58 2.16 -13.59 15.43
CA MET A 58 3.53 -14.06 15.61
C MET A 58 3.59 -15.54 16.01
N LEU A 59 2.73 -15.99 16.90
CA LEU A 59 2.72 -17.35 17.43
C LEU A 59 2.45 -18.41 16.35
N VAL A 60 1.48 -18.18 15.48
CA VAL A 60 1.08 -19.13 14.42
C VAL A 60 2.23 -19.38 13.43
N PRO A 61 2.83 -18.34 12.80
CA PRO A 61 4.00 -18.55 11.94
C PRO A 61 5.21 -19.12 12.69
N ALA A 62 5.46 -18.70 13.93
CA ALA A 62 6.57 -19.22 14.72
C ALA A 62 6.51 -20.74 14.86
N LYS A 63 5.38 -21.27 15.27
CA LYS A 63 5.17 -22.72 15.37
C LYS A 63 5.24 -23.41 14.01
N TYR A 64 4.65 -22.81 12.97
CA TYR A 64 4.64 -23.37 11.62
C TYR A 64 6.05 -23.59 11.08
N PHE A 65 6.93 -22.60 11.20
CA PHE A 65 8.29 -22.67 10.73
C PHE A 65 9.20 -23.51 11.63
N ALA A 66 9.01 -23.44 12.97
CA ALA A 66 9.84 -24.19 13.90
C ALA A 66 9.71 -25.70 13.71
N VAL A 67 8.49 -26.27 13.57
CA VAL A 67 8.31 -27.71 13.30
C VAL A 67 8.91 -28.15 11.95
N ARG A 68 9.17 -27.19 11.03
CA ARG A 68 9.77 -27.42 9.71
C ARG A 68 11.27 -27.18 9.65
N GLY A 69 11.91 -27.02 10.82
CA GLY A 69 13.37 -26.93 10.92
C GLY A 69 13.91 -25.53 10.62
N TYR A 70 13.26 -24.52 11.15
CA TYR A 70 13.75 -23.15 11.27
C TYR A 70 13.77 -22.75 12.75
N VAL A 71 14.67 -21.86 13.11
CA VAL A 71 14.48 -21.06 14.32
C VAL A 71 13.65 -19.86 13.92
N PHE A 72 12.56 -19.60 14.64
CA PHE A 72 11.78 -18.39 14.44
C PHE A 72 11.99 -17.45 15.62
N VAL A 73 12.33 -16.19 15.33
CA VAL A 73 12.57 -15.15 16.34
C VAL A 73 11.50 -14.08 16.15
N ALA A 74 10.62 -13.96 17.15
CA ALA A 74 9.62 -12.89 17.23
C ALA A 74 10.15 -11.81 18.17
N MET A 75 10.28 -10.56 17.69
CA MET A 75 10.93 -9.47 18.42
C MET A 75 10.05 -8.23 18.45
N ASP A 76 9.86 -7.69 19.67
CA ASP A 76 9.28 -6.35 19.81
C ASP A 76 10.29 -5.29 19.35
N VAL A 77 9.83 -4.32 18.56
CA VAL A 77 10.67 -3.17 18.18
C VAL A 77 10.92 -2.26 19.39
N ARG A 78 11.91 -1.40 19.29
CA ARG A 78 12.32 -0.43 20.32
C ARG A 78 11.13 0.31 20.92
N GLY A 79 11.03 0.32 22.26
CA GLY A 79 10.00 1.02 23.02
C GLY A 79 8.60 0.38 22.97
N ARG A 80 8.46 -0.82 22.36
CA ARG A 80 7.20 -1.58 22.34
C ARG A 80 7.33 -2.87 23.15
N GLY A 81 6.21 -3.37 23.67
CA GLY A 81 6.15 -4.60 24.47
C GLY A 81 7.21 -4.62 25.57
N ASP A 82 8.03 -5.66 25.56
CA ASP A 82 9.10 -5.87 26.56
C ASP A 82 10.45 -5.26 26.14
N SER A 83 10.56 -4.63 24.95
CA SER A 83 11.78 -3.97 24.49
C SER A 83 12.01 -2.63 25.18
N ASP A 84 13.26 -2.32 25.51
CA ASP A 84 13.64 -1.04 26.10
C ASP A 84 13.63 0.11 25.07
N GLY A 85 13.90 1.32 25.53
CA GLY A 85 13.99 2.52 24.72
C GLY A 85 12.65 3.20 24.47
N VAL A 86 12.62 4.09 23.47
CA VAL A 86 11.47 4.90 23.09
C VAL A 86 11.09 4.56 21.65
N PHE A 87 9.82 4.31 21.42
CA PHE A 87 9.29 4.07 20.07
C PHE A 87 9.18 5.37 19.30
N VAL A 88 9.92 5.45 18.19
CA VAL A 88 9.81 6.49 17.18
C VAL A 88 9.57 5.76 15.86
N PRO A 89 8.35 5.80 15.32
CA PRO A 89 8.01 5.00 14.13
C PRO A 89 9.02 5.17 13.01
N TYR A 90 9.58 4.04 12.55
CA TYR A 90 10.52 3.86 11.43
C TYR A 90 11.98 4.32 11.66
N PHE A 91 12.26 5.37 12.41
CA PHE A 91 13.57 6.05 12.41
C PHE A 91 14.75 5.22 12.92
N ASN A 92 14.53 4.33 13.90
CA ASN A 92 15.60 3.46 14.42
C ASN A 92 15.64 2.07 13.75
N GLU A 93 14.67 1.77 12.91
CA GLU A 93 14.40 0.40 12.47
C GLU A 93 15.47 -0.18 11.57
N GLY A 94 16.17 0.65 10.79
CA GLY A 94 17.26 0.18 9.96
C GLY A 94 18.43 -0.35 10.79
N VAL A 95 18.89 0.43 11.76
CA VAL A 95 20.03 0.10 12.64
C VAL A 95 19.69 -1.05 13.57
N ASP A 96 18.53 -0.99 14.22
CA ASP A 96 18.06 -2.06 15.11
C ASP A 96 17.84 -3.37 14.33
N GLY A 97 17.38 -3.27 13.07
CA GLY A 97 17.21 -4.42 12.20
C GLY A 97 18.54 -5.08 11.83
N TYR A 98 19.57 -4.29 11.52
CA TYR A 98 20.91 -4.82 11.31
C TYR A 98 21.41 -5.58 12.55
N ASP A 99 21.37 -4.94 13.72
CA ASP A 99 21.86 -5.53 14.97
C ASP A 99 21.08 -6.81 15.34
N ALA A 100 19.76 -6.84 15.11
CA ALA A 100 18.93 -8.00 15.35
C ALA A 100 19.27 -9.17 14.40
N ILE A 101 19.51 -8.90 13.12
CA ILE A 101 19.90 -9.93 12.14
C ILE A 101 21.25 -10.54 12.52
N GLU A 102 22.23 -9.71 12.84
CA GLU A 102 23.58 -10.18 13.21
C GLU A 102 23.57 -10.91 14.55
N TRP A 103 22.75 -10.47 15.52
CA TRP A 103 22.55 -11.21 16.76
C TRP A 103 21.99 -12.61 16.50
N CYS A 104 20.97 -12.72 15.63
CA CYS A 104 20.41 -14.02 15.24
C CYS A 104 21.45 -14.94 14.60
N ALA A 105 22.26 -14.40 13.70
CA ALA A 105 23.30 -15.17 13.01
C ALA A 105 24.38 -15.69 13.95
N ALA A 106 24.73 -14.92 14.98
CA ALA A 106 25.77 -15.26 15.95
C ALA A 106 25.36 -16.30 17.00
N GLN A 107 24.08 -16.67 17.08
CA GLN A 107 23.60 -17.59 18.11
C GLN A 107 24.08 -19.04 17.89
N PRO A 108 24.33 -19.81 18.97
CA PRO A 108 24.84 -21.18 18.84
C PRO A 108 23.87 -22.15 18.11
N TRP A 109 22.59 -21.82 18.05
CA TRP A 109 21.56 -22.59 17.34
C TRP A 109 21.36 -22.14 15.88
N SER A 110 22.02 -21.08 15.44
CA SER A 110 21.94 -20.54 14.09
C SER A 110 22.99 -21.15 13.17
N ASP A 111 22.63 -21.41 11.91
CA ASP A 111 23.58 -21.79 10.87
C ASP A 111 24.18 -20.57 10.13
N GLY A 112 23.82 -19.36 10.54
CA GLY A 112 24.27 -18.08 9.95
C GLY A 112 23.40 -17.58 8.79
N ASN A 113 22.36 -18.32 8.36
CA ASN A 113 21.45 -17.86 7.33
C ASN A 113 20.21 -17.26 7.98
N VAL A 114 19.98 -15.96 7.79
CA VAL A 114 18.84 -15.23 8.34
C VAL A 114 17.93 -14.75 7.23
N GLY A 115 16.65 -15.06 7.32
CA GLY A 115 15.59 -14.46 6.52
C GLY A 115 14.70 -13.59 7.39
N THR A 116 14.02 -12.62 6.79
CA THR A 116 13.06 -11.78 7.50
C THR A 116 11.66 -11.91 6.92
N ILE A 117 10.63 -11.69 7.75
CA ILE A 117 9.22 -11.76 7.35
C ILE A 117 8.41 -10.70 8.08
N GLY A 118 7.46 -10.07 7.37
CA GLY A 118 6.55 -9.11 7.98
C GLY A 118 5.58 -8.48 7.01
N SER A 119 4.50 -7.90 7.54
CA SER A 119 3.45 -7.20 6.81
C SER A 119 3.33 -5.76 7.31
N SER A 120 3.03 -4.79 6.42
CA SER A 120 2.81 -3.40 6.80
C SER A 120 4.07 -2.79 7.41
N TYR A 121 3.99 -2.19 8.58
CA TYR A 121 5.16 -1.71 9.32
C TYR A 121 6.30 -2.75 9.41
N PRO A 122 6.08 -4.03 9.82
CA PRO A 122 7.06 -5.10 9.71
C PRO A 122 7.55 -5.39 8.27
N GLY A 123 6.85 -4.90 7.26
CA GLY A 123 7.28 -4.93 5.86
C GLY A 123 8.35 -3.89 5.57
N ILE A 124 8.06 -2.60 5.82
CA ILE A 124 8.99 -1.50 5.51
C ILE A 124 10.29 -1.59 6.32
N ILE A 125 10.23 -2.02 7.58
CA ILE A 125 11.43 -2.11 8.43
C ILE A 125 12.44 -3.16 7.95
N GLN A 126 12.03 -4.13 7.11
CA GLN A 126 12.95 -5.04 6.44
C GLN A 126 13.78 -4.30 5.38
N TRP A 127 13.17 -3.40 4.61
CA TRP A 127 13.87 -2.56 3.64
C TRP A 127 14.88 -1.64 4.30
N LEU A 128 14.46 -0.97 5.40
CA LEU A 128 15.36 -0.10 6.16
C LEU A 128 16.55 -0.87 6.73
N ALA A 129 16.33 -2.11 7.20
CA ALA A 129 17.42 -2.98 7.66
C ALA A 129 18.31 -3.46 6.51
N ALA A 130 17.76 -3.82 5.35
CA ALA A 130 18.52 -4.28 4.19
C ALA A 130 19.45 -3.19 3.65
N LEU A 131 19.06 -1.91 3.72
CA LEU A 131 19.92 -0.77 3.39
C LEU A 131 21.17 -0.66 4.28
N GLN A 132 21.14 -1.21 5.49
CA GLN A 132 22.29 -1.29 6.38
C GLN A 132 23.26 -2.42 5.97
N LYS A 133 22.91 -3.25 4.99
CA LYS A 133 23.72 -4.35 4.42
C LYS A 133 24.18 -5.40 5.44
N PRO A 134 23.30 -5.96 6.26
CA PRO A 134 23.69 -7.01 7.20
C PRO A 134 24.18 -8.24 6.43
N PRO A 135 25.42 -8.72 6.70
CA PRO A 135 26.04 -9.78 5.90
C PRO A 135 25.34 -11.13 5.99
N HIS A 136 24.51 -11.36 7.01
CA HIS A 136 23.80 -12.62 7.20
C HIS A 136 22.34 -12.60 6.70
N LEU A 137 21.83 -11.47 6.17
CA LEU A 137 20.51 -11.42 5.55
C LEU A 137 20.54 -12.13 4.19
N ARG A 138 19.73 -13.19 4.04
CA ARG A 138 19.72 -14.04 2.84
C ARG A 138 18.44 -13.93 2.02
N ALA A 139 17.31 -13.59 2.62
CA ALA A 139 16.04 -13.46 1.94
C ALA A 139 15.04 -12.64 2.75
N MET A 140 14.09 -12.02 2.07
CA MET A 140 12.98 -11.31 2.69
C MET A 140 11.63 -11.84 2.19
N VAL A 141 10.63 -11.87 3.06
CA VAL A 141 9.21 -12.00 2.71
C VAL A 141 8.51 -10.74 3.17
N VAL A 142 8.13 -9.90 2.22
CA VAL A 142 7.60 -8.56 2.46
C VAL A 142 6.16 -8.50 1.97
N ARG A 143 5.23 -8.23 2.88
CA ARG A 143 3.79 -8.17 2.59
C ARG A 143 3.25 -6.78 2.85
N VAL A 144 2.36 -6.30 1.97
CA VAL A 144 1.57 -5.06 2.14
C VAL A 144 2.42 -3.96 2.79
N THR A 145 3.45 -3.53 2.10
CA THR A 145 4.48 -2.65 2.67
C THR A 145 4.29 -1.20 2.23
N PRO A 146 4.33 -0.25 3.17
CA PRO A 146 4.37 1.17 2.83
C PRO A 146 5.52 1.51 1.89
N SER A 147 5.29 2.50 1.02
CA SER A 147 6.29 3.08 0.11
C SER A 147 7.14 4.15 0.80
N ASP A 148 7.91 4.86 -0.01
CA ASP A 148 8.56 6.10 0.40
C ASP A 148 7.49 7.15 0.82
N PRO A 149 7.84 8.11 1.68
CA PRO A 149 6.90 9.15 2.12
C PRO A 149 6.20 9.85 0.94
N PHE A 150 4.90 10.07 1.10
CA PHE A 150 4.00 10.73 0.15
C PHE A 150 3.64 9.95 -1.13
N VAL A 151 4.02 8.70 -1.27
CA VAL A 151 3.58 7.87 -2.40
C VAL A 151 2.10 7.50 -2.24
N GLU A 152 1.71 6.97 -1.06
CA GLU A 152 0.30 6.66 -0.76
C GLU A 152 -0.54 7.90 -0.46
N THR A 153 0.06 8.96 0.07
CA THR A 153 -0.64 10.18 0.50
C THR A 153 -0.02 11.43 -0.14
N PRO A 154 -0.22 11.66 -1.45
CA PRO A 154 0.44 12.74 -2.20
C PRO A 154 -0.15 14.13 -1.91
N THR A 155 -0.71 14.31 -0.71
CA THR A 155 -1.28 15.57 -0.22
C THR A 155 -0.30 16.39 0.63
N GLY A 156 0.86 15.81 0.98
CA GLY A 156 1.85 16.41 1.89
C GLY A 156 1.46 16.30 3.36
N LEU A 157 0.33 15.67 3.65
CA LEU A 157 -0.14 15.40 5.01
C LEU A 157 -0.38 13.90 5.20
N PRO A 158 -0.23 13.39 6.41
CA PRO A 158 -0.66 12.02 6.69
C PRO A 158 -2.18 11.91 6.49
N SER A 159 -2.64 10.74 6.06
CA SER A 159 -4.07 10.43 6.09
C SER A 159 -4.64 10.70 7.48
N PRO A 160 -5.82 11.32 7.62
CA PRO A 160 -6.51 11.39 8.92
C PRO A 160 -6.61 10.04 9.62
N MET A 161 -6.81 8.96 8.86
CA MET A 161 -6.89 7.60 9.37
C MET A 161 -5.57 7.07 9.94
N ALA A 162 -4.42 7.62 9.52
CA ALA A 162 -3.13 7.26 10.12
C ALA A 162 -3.04 7.63 11.61
N LEU A 163 -3.84 8.58 12.10
CA LEU A 163 -3.90 8.88 13.53
C LEU A 163 -4.49 7.71 14.35
N CYS A 164 -5.45 6.98 13.80
CA CYS A 164 -5.98 5.76 14.43
C CYS A 164 -4.87 4.72 14.64
N TRP A 165 -4.07 4.46 13.61
CA TRP A 165 -2.90 3.58 13.73
C TRP A 165 -1.87 4.12 14.73
N GLN A 166 -1.56 5.43 14.71
CA GLN A 166 -0.65 6.03 15.67
C GLN A 166 -1.18 5.95 17.11
N HIS A 167 -2.51 6.03 17.31
CA HIS A 167 -3.13 5.77 18.59
C HIS A 167 -2.91 4.30 19.01
N TYR A 168 -3.18 3.36 18.12
CA TYR A 168 -2.99 1.92 18.37
C TYR A 168 -1.58 1.59 18.88
N VAL A 169 -0.54 2.24 18.34
CA VAL A 169 0.86 1.99 18.73
C VAL A 169 1.43 3.03 19.71
N SER A 170 0.62 3.89 20.30
CA SER A 170 1.10 5.03 21.10
C SER A 170 1.63 4.68 22.50
N GLY A 171 1.41 3.46 23.00
CA GLY A 171 1.89 2.97 24.29
C GLY A 171 2.96 1.88 24.12
N ARG A 172 3.33 1.26 25.22
CA ARG A 172 4.15 0.02 25.16
C ARG A 172 3.33 -1.18 24.64
N VAL A 173 2.01 -1.15 24.87
CA VAL A 173 1.05 -2.16 24.41
C VAL A 173 0.06 -1.52 23.46
N ASN A 174 -0.62 -2.36 22.66
CA ASN A 174 -1.62 -1.89 21.71
C ASN A 174 -2.79 -1.23 22.44
N GLN A 175 -3.23 -0.09 21.96
CA GLN A 175 -4.40 0.62 22.47
C GLN A 175 -5.65 0.15 21.70
N LEU A 176 -6.82 0.21 22.36
CA LEU A 176 -8.08 -0.16 21.70
C LEU A 176 -8.52 0.95 20.74
N MET A 177 -8.55 0.66 19.45
CA MET A 177 -9.01 1.59 18.43
C MET A 177 -10.50 1.90 18.59
N GLU A 178 -11.30 0.89 18.94
CA GLU A 178 -12.75 0.98 19.11
C GLU A 178 -13.18 1.84 20.32
N ALA A 179 -12.24 2.22 21.18
CA ALA A 179 -12.51 3.11 22.33
C ALA A 179 -12.71 4.58 21.91
N VAL A 180 -12.42 4.93 20.66
CA VAL A 180 -12.43 6.29 20.14
C VAL A 180 -13.47 6.40 19.01
N ASP A 181 -14.26 7.47 19.03
CA ASP A 181 -15.16 7.83 17.92
C ASP A 181 -14.34 8.49 16.80
N TRP A 182 -13.79 7.65 15.91
CA TRP A 182 -12.89 8.08 14.85
C TRP A 182 -13.58 8.95 13.81
N GLU A 183 -14.83 8.70 13.47
CA GLU A 183 -15.56 9.52 12.51
C GLU A 183 -15.58 10.98 12.98
N ARG A 184 -15.88 11.19 14.26
CA ARG A 184 -15.88 12.53 14.87
C ARG A 184 -14.48 13.12 15.04
N VAL A 185 -13.47 12.27 15.25
CA VAL A 185 -12.07 12.72 15.34
C VAL A 185 -11.59 13.24 13.98
N TYR A 186 -11.87 12.53 12.90
CA TYR A 186 -11.43 12.90 11.55
C TYR A 186 -12.03 14.24 11.08
N GLU A 187 -13.22 14.60 11.53
CA GLU A 187 -13.84 15.88 11.21
C GLU A 187 -13.12 17.09 11.80
N HIS A 188 -12.25 16.88 12.81
CA HIS A 188 -11.61 17.97 13.56
C HIS A 188 -10.61 18.76 12.71
N LEU A 189 -10.63 20.08 12.90
CA LEU A 189 -9.68 21.05 12.36
C LEU A 189 -9.19 22.00 13.47
N PRO A 190 -7.97 22.49 13.39
CA PRO A 190 -6.94 22.16 12.38
C PRO A 190 -6.40 20.75 12.57
N LEU A 191 -5.96 20.11 11.48
CA LEU A 191 -5.51 18.72 11.47
C LEU A 191 -4.42 18.44 12.50
N VAL A 192 -3.52 19.41 12.73
CA VAL A 192 -2.40 19.28 13.69
C VAL A 192 -2.84 19.01 15.12
N THR A 193 -4.07 19.42 15.52
CA THR A 193 -4.61 19.18 16.85
C THR A 193 -5.69 18.09 16.89
N MET A 194 -5.83 17.32 15.81
CA MET A 194 -6.77 16.20 15.75
C MET A 194 -6.47 15.12 16.80
N ASP A 195 -5.21 14.96 17.18
CA ASP A 195 -4.74 14.06 18.24
C ASP A 195 -5.35 14.37 19.61
N GLU A 196 -5.65 15.63 19.91
CA GLU A 196 -6.31 16.04 21.17
C GLU A 196 -7.77 15.56 21.21
N ARG A 197 -8.43 15.47 20.04
CA ARG A 197 -9.79 14.91 19.94
C ARG A 197 -9.80 13.39 20.14
N ALA A 198 -8.72 12.71 19.79
CA ALA A 198 -8.51 11.30 20.11
C ALA A 198 -8.11 11.07 21.58
N GLY A 199 -8.07 12.13 22.39
CA GLY A 199 -7.82 12.06 23.83
C GLY A 199 -6.33 12.00 24.25
N ARG A 200 -5.39 12.09 23.31
CA ARG A 200 -3.96 12.00 23.61
C ARG A 200 -3.12 12.80 22.62
N ARG A 201 -2.30 13.71 23.14
CA ARG A 201 -1.29 14.38 22.32
C ARG A 201 -0.30 13.38 21.75
N ASN A 202 -0.11 13.41 20.42
CA ASN A 202 0.78 12.53 19.68
C ASN A 202 1.88 13.34 18.99
N THR A 203 3.11 13.21 19.49
CA THR A 203 4.25 13.97 18.97
C THR A 203 4.56 13.61 17.52
N HIS A 204 4.45 12.33 17.13
CA HIS A 204 4.75 11.88 15.76
C HIS A 204 3.76 12.43 14.75
N TRP A 205 2.46 12.44 15.09
CA TRP A 205 1.42 13.07 14.29
C TRP A 205 1.76 14.53 13.97
N ARG A 206 2.11 15.29 15.01
CA ARG A 206 2.43 16.72 14.88
C ARG A 206 3.70 16.94 14.08
N THR A 207 4.75 16.14 14.34
CA THR A 207 6.00 16.22 13.59
C THR A 207 5.79 15.94 12.10
N TYR A 208 4.99 14.94 11.74
CA TYR A 208 4.71 14.64 10.32
C TYR A 208 3.99 15.80 9.62
N ILE A 209 3.07 16.48 10.30
CA ILE A 209 2.39 17.67 9.76
C ILE A 209 3.32 18.88 9.65
N GLU A 210 4.38 18.93 10.43
CA GLU A 210 5.41 19.98 10.34
C GLU A 210 6.32 19.82 9.11
N HIS A 211 6.36 18.62 8.50
CA HIS A 211 7.14 18.29 7.33
C HIS A 211 6.26 17.90 6.13
N PRO A 212 5.46 18.84 5.58
CA PRO A 212 4.46 18.53 4.56
C PRO A 212 5.01 18.39 3.14
N GLN A 213 6.32 18.39 2.99
CA GLN A 213 7.04 18.23 1.72
C GLN A 213 8.19 17.24 1.90
N LEU A 214 8.71 16.72 0.81
CA LEU A 214 9.83 15.77 0.83
C LEU A 214 11.14 16.51 1.12
N ASP A 215 11.39 16.78 2.41
CA ASP A 215 12.59 17.43 2.93
C ASP A 215 13.56 16.44 3.57
N GLU A 216 14.67 16.95 4.17
CA GLU A 216 15.70 16.15 4.83
C GLU A 216 15.17 15.31 6.00
N PHE A 217 14.07 15.68 6.63
CA PHE A 217 13.44 14.89 7.69
C PHE A 217 13.08 13.48 7.22
N TRP A 218 12.61 13.36 5.98
CA TRP A 218 12.16 12.08 5.41
C TRP A 218 13.30 11.21 4.83
N ALA A 219 14.51 11.75 4.70
CA ALA A 219 15.62 11.04 4.07
C ALA A 219 15.95 9.65 4.67
N PRO A 220 15.84 9.43 6.01
CA PRO A 220 16.04 8.10 6.60
C PRO A 220 15.00 7.06 6.21
N LEU A 221 13.79 7.48 5.83
CA LEU A 221 12.67 6.60 5.49
C LEU A 221 12.57 6.28 4.00
N ARG A 222 13.34 7.01 3.17
CA ARG A 222 13.39 6.77 1.72
C ARG A 222 14.26 5.56 1.42
N TYR A 223 13.66 4.54 0.86
CA TYR A 223 14.36 3.31 0.46
C TYR A 223 14.16 2.96 -1.01
N GLN A 224 13.10 3.45 -1.66
CA GLN A 224 12.76 3.08 -3.02
C GLN A 224 13.71 3.67 -4.07
N ASP A 225 14.42 4.74 -3.77
CA ASP A 225 15.49 5.29 -4.62
C ASP A 225 16.85 4.60 -4.41
N LYS A 226 16.99 3.69 -3.42
CA LYS A 226 18.24 3.04 -2.99
C LYS A 226 18.28 1.53 -3.23
N PHE A 227 17.47 0.99 -4.14
CA PHE A 227 17.48 -0.45 -4.43
C PHE A 227 18.83 -0.97 -4.96
N ASP A 228 19.65 -0.10 -5.55
CA ASP A 228 21.02 -0.39 -5.97
C ASP A 228 21.96 -0.72 -4.79
N GLN A 229 21.52 -0.54 -3.56
CA GLN A 229 22.21 -0.92 -2.35
C GLN A 229 21.72 -2.25 -1.74
N VAL A 230 20.62 -2.81 -2.25
CA VAL A 230 19.98 -4.02 -1.71
C VAL A 230 20.35 -5.23 -2.55
N ASP A 231 20.95 -6.25 -1.92
CA ASP A 231 21.43 -7.49 -2.56
C ASP A 231 20.78 -8.73 -1.97
N VAL A 232 19.45 -8.77 -1.92
CA VAL A 232 18.72 -9.92 -1.38
C VAL A 232 17.54 -10.32 -2.26
N PRO A 233 17.21 -11.62 -2.32
CA PRO A 233 15.96 -12.14 -2.87
C PRO A 233 14.77 -11.67 -2.05
N VAL A 234 13.68 -11.22 -2.70
CA VAL A 234 12.48 -10.77 -2.02
C VAL A 234 11.23 -11.41 -2.62
N LEU A 235 10.39 -11.97 -1.77
CA LEU A 235 9.01 -12.33 -2.09
C LEU A 235 8.11 -11.16 -1.70
N HIS A 236 7.57 -10.48 -2.70
CA HIS A 236 6.69 -9.33 -2.56
C HIS A 236 5.24 -9.80 -2.63
N ILE A 237 4.43 -9.46 -1.63
CA ILE A 237 3.04 -9.91 -1.53
C ILE A 237 2.14 -8.73 -1.20
N SER A 238 1.03 -8.55 -1.93
CA SER A 238 -0.02 -7.60 -1.60
C SER A 238 -1.36 -7.99 -2.23
N GLY A 239 -2.35 -7.14 -2.11
CA GLY A 239 -3.67 -7.27 -2.72
C GLY A 239 -4.06 -6.01 -3.49
N TRP A 240 -4.98 -6.15 -4.45
CA TRP A 240 -5.44 -5.04 -5.27
C TRP A 240 -6.18 -3.94 -4.48
N TYR A 241 -6.70 -4.30 -3.30
CA TYR A 241 -7.44 -3.40 -2.39
C TYR A 241 -6.67 -3.04 -1.12
N ASP A 242 -5.38 -3.32 -1.08
CA ASP A 242 -4.49 -2.88 -0.01
C ASP A 242 -4.26 -1.36 -0.10
N ASP A 243 -4.36 -0.67 1.01
CA ASP A 243 -4.13 0.78 1.10
C ASP A 243 -2.64 1.18 0.99
N GLU A 244 -1.75 0.21 1.06
CA GLU A 244 -0.31 0.32 0.80
C GLU A 244 0.10 -0.41 -0.50
N GLN A 245 -0.87 -0.80 -1.35
CA GLN A 245 -0.68 -1.64 -2.53
C GLN A 245 0.44 -1.16 -3.44
N ILE A 246 0.50 0.16 -3.70
CA ILE A 246 1.45 0.77 -4.65
C ILE A 246 2.91 0.42 -4.32
N GLY A 247 3.25 0.29 -3.03
CA GLY A 247 4.59 -0.06 -2.58
C GLY A 247 5.09 -1.39 -3.13
N THR A 248 4.24 -2.40 -3.16
CA THR A 248 4.63 -3.76 -3.54
C THR A 248 5.05 -3.88 -5.00
N PRO A 249 4.28 -3.44 -6.02
CA PRO A 249 4.72 -3.42 -7.42
C PRO A 249 5.92 -2.50 -7.68
N LEU A 250 6.00 -1.34 -7.02
CA LEU A 250 7.15 -0.42 -7.14
C LEU A 250 8.42 -1.08 -6.61
N ASN A 251 8.35 -1.75 -5.46
CA ASN A 251 9.49 -2.45 -4.87
C ASN A 251 9.95 -3.61 -5.75
N TYR A 252 9.01 -4.42 -6.27
CA TYR A 252 9.33 -5.50 -7.20
C TYR A 252 10.03 -4.96 -8.45
N THR A 253 9.45 -3.97 -9.12
CA THR A 253 10.01 -3.38 -10.34
C THR A 253 11.35 -2.70 -10.07
N GLY A 254 11.47 -1.98 -8.95
CA GLY A 254 12.70 -1.34 -8.52
C GLY A 254 13.83 -2.34 -8.29
N MET A 255 13.57 -3.43 -7.58
CA MET A 255 14.54 -4.49 -7.37
C MET A 255 14.89 -5.25 -8.66
N LYS A 256 13.92 -5.53 -9.54
CA LYS A 256 14.16 -6.17 -10.85
C LYS A 256 15.08 -5.36 -11.73
N THR A 257 14.99 -4.03 -11.68
CA THR A 257 15.73 -3.14 -12.59
C THR A 257 17.02 -2.59 -11.97
N ARG A 258 17.02 -2.30 -10.68
CA ARG A 258 18.08 -1.56 -9.97
C ARG A 258 18.73 -2.33 -8.82
N GLY A 259 18.25 -3.52 -8.44
CA GLY A 259 18.87 -4.31 -7.37
C GLY A 259 20.38 -4.42 -7.52
N ALA A 260 21.13 -4.43 -6.41
CA ALA A 260 22.57 -4.26 -6.35
C ALA A 260 23.34 -5.23 -7.25
N THR A 261 22.92 -6.49 -7.35
CA THR A 261 23.60 -7.51 -8.16
C THR A 261 22.67 -8.13 -9.22
N PRO A 262 23.24 -8.73 -10.27
CA PRO A 262 22.44 -9.51 -11.24
C PRO A 262 21.60 -10.59 -10.56
N GLN A 263 22.12 -11.23 -9.51
CA GLN A 263 21.41 -12.26 -8.77
C GLN A 263 20.22 -11.64 -8.01
N ALA A 264 20.40 -10.52 -7.30
CA ALA A 264 19.31 -9.83 -6.63
C ALA A 264 18.20 -9.49 -7.64
N ARG A 265 18.56 -8.89 -8.79
CA ARG A 265 17.59 -8.56 -9.85
C ARG A 265 16.84 -9.78 -10.40
N ALA A 266 17.53 -10.93 -10.56
CA ALA A 266 16.93 -12.17 -11.04
C ALA A 266 16.06 -12.88 -10.00
N SER A 267 16.23 -12.57 -8.71
CA SER A 267 15.66 -13.33 -7.59
C SER A 267 14.52 -12.57 -6.89
N GLN A 268 13.65 -11.94 -7.68
CA GLN A 268 12.47 -11.24 -7.17
C GLN A 268 11.20 -12.00 -7.57
N ARG A 269 10.23 -12.10 -6.68
CA ARG A 269 8.92 -12.69 -6.95
C ARG A 269 7.81 -11.80 -6.46
N LEU A 270 6.80 -11.56 -7.32
CA LEU A 270 5.60 -10.79 -7.02
C LEU A 270 4.38 -11.70 -6.92
N LEU A 271 3.56 -11.50 -5.90
CA LEU A 271 2.29 -12.17 -5.70
C LEU A 271 1.22 -11.14 -5.32
N MET A 272 0.19 -10.98 -6.17
CA MET A 272 -0.88 -10.00 -6.00
C MET A 272 -2.24 -10.69 -6.01
N GLY A 273 -2.97 -10.63 -4.89
CA GLY A 273 -4.31 -11.20 -4.75
C GLY A 273 -5.44 -10.17 -4.83
N SER A 274 -6.68 -10.63 -4.75
CA SER A 274 -7.87 -9.77 -4.63
C SER A 274 -8.09 -9.28 -3.18
N TRP A 275 -7.02 -9.18 -2.41
CA TRP A 275 -7.06 -8.94 -0.97
C TRP A 275 -6.98 -7.45 -0.63
N GLY A 276 -7.40 -7.12 0.60
CA GLY A 276 -7.08 -5.86 1.26
C GLY A 276 -5.77 -5.94 2.05
N HIS A 277 -5.63 -5.07 3.06
CA HIS A 277 -4.43 -4.99 3.90
C HIS A 277 -4.15 -6.28 4.70
N VAL A 278 -5.21 -6.96 5.14
CA VAL A 278 -5.10 -8.30 5.74
C VAL A 278 -5.20 -9.35 4.64
N VAL A 279 -4.04 -9.77 4.13
CA VAL A 279 -3.96 -10.65 2.96
C VAL A 279 -4.42 -12.08 3.23
N ASN A 280 -5.14 -12.68 2.26
CA ASN A 280 -5.42 -14.12 2.20
C ASN A 280 -6.20 -14.68 3.39
N THR A 281 -7.15 -13.93 3.93
CA THR A 281 -7.99 -14.35 5.06
C THR A 281 -9.40 -14.72 4.64
N GLU A 282 -9.98 -13.98 3.71
CA GLU A 282 -11.36 -14.14 3.26
C GLU A 282 -11.45 -14.01 1.74
N SER A 283 -12.38 -14.74 1.10
CA SER A 283 -12.65 -14.62 -0.33
C SER A 283 -13.53 -13.42 -0.65
N LYS A 284 -14.27 -12.93 0.34
CA LYS A 284 -15.13 -11.75 0.24
C LYS A 284 -14.43 -10.54 0.83
N LEU A 285 -14.41 -9.44 0.08
CA LEU A 285 -13.96 -8.15 0.55
C LEU A 285 -15.03 -7.10 0.22
N GLY A 286 -15.41 -6.27 1.18
CA GLY A 286 -16.52 -5.35 0.99
C GLY A 286 -17.79 -6.08 0.53
N GLU A 287 -18.36 -5.66 -0.58
CA GLU A 287 -19.57 -6.26 -1.14
C GLU A 287 -19.31 -7.36 -2.19
N VAL A 288 -18.05 -7.59 -2.59
CA VAL A 288 -17.68 -8.54 -3.65
C VAL A 288 -17.06 -9.81 -3.08
N ASP A 289 -17.59 -10.97 -3.49
CA ASP A 289 -16.97 -12.28 -3.23
C ASP A 289 -16.22 -12.76 -4.48
N PHE A 290 -14.90 -12.88 -4.35
CA PHE A 290 -14.02 -13.34 -5.42
C PHE A 290 -13.94 -14.87 -5.52
N GLY A 291 -14.68 -15.56 -4.68
CA GLY A 291 -14.76 -17.02 -4.67
C GLY A 291 -13.58 -17.73 -4.01
N PRO A 292 -13.68 -19.06 -3.87
CA PRO A 292 -12.71 -19.84 -3.09
C PRO A 292 -11.28 -19.84 -3.69
N LEU A 293 -11.12 -19.58 -4.99
CA LEU A 293 -9.81 -19.48 -5.63
C LEU A 293 -9.05 -18.22 -5.21
N ALA A 294 -9.70 -17.21 -4.63
CA ALA A 294 -9.03 -16.04 -4.08
C ALA A 294 -8.07 -16.39 -2.93
N LEU A 295 -8.28 -17.52 -2.26
CA LEU A 295 -7.44 -17.98 -1.16
C LEU A 295 -6.45 -19.05 -1.63
N ILE A 296 -5.21 -18.96 -1.12
CA ILE A 296 -4.13 -19.90 -1.42
C ILE A 296 -3.46 -20.35 -0.12
N ASP A 297 -2.67 -21.41 -0.18
CA ASP A 297 -1.77 -21.75 0.93
C ASP A 297 -0.54 -20.81 0.92
N LEU A 298 -0.79 -19.56 1.35
CA LEU A 298 0.25 -18.53 1.39
C LEU A 298 1.43 -18.94 2.26
N ARG A 299 1.18 -19.67 3.34
CA ARG A 299 2.22 -20.16 4.24
C ARG A 299 3.14 -21.18 3.56
N ALA A 300 2.60 -21.98 2.66
CA ALA A 300 3.41 -22.88 1.84
C ALA A 300 4.26 -22.11 0.80
N GLU A 301 3.77 -21.01 0.22
CA GLU A 301 4.56 -20.15 -0.66
C GLU A 301 5.76 -19.55 0.09
N GLU A 302 5.53 -19.01 1.29
CA GLU A 302 6.58 -18.46 2.16
C GLU A 302 7.60 -19.53 2.57
N LEU A 303 7.13 -20.74 2.91
CA LEU A 303 8.01 -21.87 3.23
C LEU A 303 8.89 -22.28 2.04
N ARG A 304 8.31 -22.37 0.83
CA ARG A 304 9.08 -22.66 -0.39
C ARG A 304 10.14 -21.59 -0.63
N TRP A 305 9.81 -20.32 -0.43
CA TRP A 305 10.74 -19.21 -0.53
C TRP A 305 11.93 -19.38 0.42
N PHE A 306 11.68 -19.60 1.71
CA PHE A 306 12.74 -19.80 2.69
C PHE A 306 13.52 -21.12 2.48
N ASN A 307 12.85 -22.19 2.07
CA ASN A 307 13.54 -23.43 1.71
C ASN A 307 14.55 -23.20 0.57
N ARG A 308 14.18 -22.44 -0.45
CA ARG A 308 15.08 -22.07 -1.55
C ARG A 308 16.30 -21.28 -1.06
N TRP A 309 16.07 -20.19 -0.33
CA TRP A 309 17.11 -19.21 -0.06
C TRP A 309 17.90 -19.43 1.23
N LEU A 310 17.31 -20.09 2.23
CA LEU A 310 17.97 -20.36 3.50
C LEU A 310 18.49 -21.80 3.61
N LYS A 311 17.85 -22.77 2.91
CA LYS A 311 18.28 -24.20 2.92
C LYS A 311 18.88 -24.68 1.61
N GLY A 312 18.82 -23.86 0.55
CA GLY A 312 19.39 -24.20 -0.75
C GLY A 312 18.57 -25.20 -1.57
N TYR A 313 17.27 -25.39 -1.32
CA TYR A 313 16.41 -26.32 -2.05
C TYR A 313 16.01 -25.72 -3.41
N THR A 314 16.86 -25.93 -4.42
CA THR A 314 16.76 -25.24 -5.72
C THR A 314 15.53 -25.60 -6.55
N HIS A 315 14.85 -26.70 -6.25
CA HIS A 315 13.66 -27.17 -6.97
C HIS A 315 12.33 -26.59 -6.42
N GLU A 316 12.38 -25.85 -5.31
CA GLU A 316 11.15 -25.40 -4.61
C GLU A 316 10.51 -24.15 -5.23
N VAL A 317 11.30 -23.26 -5.83
CA VAL A 317 10.82 -21.97 -6.39
C VAL A 317 11.50 -21.68 -7.71
N THR A 318 10.71 -21.46 -8.75
CA THR A 318 11.21 -20.95 -10.04
C THR A 318 10.94 -19.44 -10.12
N THR A 319 11.97 -18.62 -9.86
CA THR A 319 11.89 -17.16 -10.06
C THR A 319 12.23 -16.74 -11.49
N THR A 320 12.69 -17.68 -12.31
CA THR A 320 13.25 -17.37 -13.62
C THR A 320 12.24 -17.39 -14.75
N GLU A 321 11.22 -18.25 -14.69
CA GLU A 321 10.25 -18.38 -15.76
C GLU A 321 8.99 -17.57 -15.52
N PHE A 322 8.40 -17.68 -14.32
CA PHE A 322 7.18 -16.96 -13.92
C PHE A 322 7.38 -16.29 -12.56
N PRO A 323 8.10 -15.16 -12.52
CA PRO A 323 8.37 -14.47 -11.27
C PRO A 323 7.17 -13.69 -10.72
N VAL A 324 6.10 -13.58 -11.48
CA VAL A 324 4.89 -12.82 -11.13
C VAL A 324 3.70 -13.76 -11.10
N ARG A 325 2.90 -13.68 -10.05
CA ARG A 325 1.62 -14.36 -9.94
C ARG A 325 0.55 -13.38 -9.50
N ILE A 326 -0.48 -13.22 -10.30
CA ILE A 326 -1.56 -12.26 -10.08
C ILE A 326 -2.91 -12.95 -10.08
N PHE A 327 -3.83 -12.44 -9.27
CA PHE A 327 -5.23 -12.79 -9.32
C PHE A 327 -5.95 -11.81 -10.25
N VAL A 328 -6.57 -12.31 -11.31
CA VAL A 328 -7.35 -11.50 -12.25
C VAL A 328 -8.80 -11.49 -11.77
N MET A 329 -9.25 -10.35 -11.24
CA MET A 329 -10.62 -10.15 -10.81
C MET A 329 -11.57 -10.21 -12.02
N GLY A 330 -12.82 -10.54 -11.79
CA GLY A 330 -13.79 -10.73 -12.87
C GLY A 330 -13.75 -12.14 -13.47
N THR A 331 -12.59 -12.65 -13.90
CA THR A 331 -12.43 -14.10 -14.17
C THR A 331 -12.23 -14.88 -12.88
N ASN A 332 -11.72 -14.23 -11.84
CA ASN A 332 -11.45 -14.78 -10.52
C ASN A 332 -10.49 -15.98 -10.55
N GLU A 333 -9.43 -15.83 -11.31
CA GLU A 333 -8.41 -16.86 -11.52
C GLU A 333 -7.00 -16.33 -11.25
N TRP A 334 -6.12 -17.20 -10.76
CA TRP A 334 -4.69 -16.93 -10.67
C TRP A 334 -4.00 -17.15 -12.02
N ARG A 335 -3.09 -16.24 -12.34
CA ARG A 335 -2.28 -16.31 -13.55
C ARG A 335 -0.82 -16.05 -13.25
N ASP A 336 0.04 -16.92 -13.78
CA ASP A 336 1.49 -16.78 -13.70
C ASP A 336 1.99 -15.97 -14.90
N GLU A 337 2.85 -14.96 -14.64
CA GLU A 337 3.35 -14.01 -15.61
C GLU A 337 4.88 -13.91 -15.57
N ARG A 338 5.47 -13.51 -16.69
CA ARG A 338 6.94 -13.42 -16.82
C ARG A 338 7.51 -12.13 -16.27
N GLU A 339 6.71 -11.09 -16.14
CA GLU A 339 7.15 -9.74 -15.76
C GLU A 339 5.99 -8.87 -15.28
N TRP A 340 6.31 -7.75 -14.66
CA TRP A 340 5.38 -6.68 -14.28
C TRP A 340 6.03 -5.32 -14.52
N PRO A 341 5.34 -4.32 -15.15
CA PRO A 341 4.09 -4.49 -15.90
C PRO A 341 4.23 -5.47 -17.07
N LEU A 342 3.13 -6.01 -17.61
CA LEU A 342 3.15 -7.04 -18.65
C LEU A 342 3.63 -6.45 -19.98
N ALA A 343 4.60 -7.08 -20.67
CA ALA A 343 5.13 -6.56 -21.95
C ALA A 343 4.09 -6.50 -23.07
N ARG A 344 3.04 -7.34 -23.01
CA ARG A 344 1.95 -7.35 -23.99
C ARG A 344 0.89 -6.26 -23.76
N THR A 345 1.07 -5.43 -22.73
CA THR A 345 0.14 -4.33 -22.41
C THR A 345 0.03 -3.35 -23.56
N GLN A 346 -1.20 -3.03 -23.94
CA GLN A 346 -1.54 -1.94 -24.84
C GLN A 346 -2.04 -0.75 -24.02
N TRP A 347 -1.19 0.27 -23.91
CA TRP A 347 -1.54 1.50 -23.19
C TRP A 347 -2.59 2.27 -23.97
N THR A 348 -3.83 2.18 -23.55
CA THR A 348 -4.99 2.69 -24.28
C THR A 348 -5.58 3.89 -23.54
N PRO A 349 -5.51 5.11 -24.10
CA PRO A 349 -6.20 6.25 -23.54
C PRO A 349 -7.71 6.15 -23.78
N PHE A 350 -8.47 6.34 -22.71
CA PHE A 350 -9.89 6.58 -22.76
C PHE A 350 -10.13 8.05 -22.41
N TYR A 351 -10.48 8.84 -23.41
CA TYR A 351 -10.69 10.28 -23.28
C TYR A 351 -12.02 10.57 -22.61
N LEU A 352 -12.05 11.67 -21.84
CA LEU A 352 -13.26 12.22 -21.24
C LEU A 352 -14.03 12.99 -22.33
N HIS A 353 -15.35 12.85 -22.31
CA HIS A 353 -16.28 13.56 -23.20
C HIS A 353 -17.51 13.99 -22.44
N SER A 354 -18.03 15.18 -22.72
CA SER A 354 -19.33 15.63 -22.24
C SER A 354 -19.80 16.87 -23.05
N ARG A 355 -20.98 17.34 -22.72
CA ARG A 355 -21.48 18.65 -23.16
C ARG A 355 -21.50 19.66 -22.01
N GLY A 356 -20.53 19.54 -21.08
CA GLY A 356 -20.40 20.37 -19.90
C GLY A 356 -21.34 19.99 -18.74
N ARG A 357 -21.81 18.73 -18.69
CA ARG A 357 -22.74 18.23 -17.67
C ARG A 357 -22.44 16.81 -17.22
N ALA A 358 -21.15 16.48 -17.03
CA ALA A 358 -20.76 15.17 -16.50
C ALA A 358 -21.05 15.00 -14.98
N ASN A 359 -21.65 16.03 -14.35
CA ASN A 359 -21.98 16.01 -12.94
C ASN A 359 -22.96 14.89 -12.61
N SER A 360 -22.58 14.03 -11.66
CA SER A 360 -23.25 12.83 -11.20
C SER A 360 -23.45 11.74 -12.26
N ARG A 361 -23.87 10.56 -11.81
CA ARG A 361 -24.23 9.43 -12.70
C ARG A 361 -25.43 9.70 -13.64
N PHE A 362 -26.10 10.82 -13.47
CA PHE A 362 -27.25 11.25 -14.32
C PHE A 362 -26.82 12.26 -15.38
N GLY A 363 -25.54 12.61 -15.40
CA GLY A 363 -24.94 13.52 -16.36
C GLY A 363 -24.76 12.91 -17.75
N ASP A 364 -23.97 13.59 -18.57
CA ASP A 364 -23.70 13.18 -19.95
C ASP A 364 -22.23 12.78 -20.18
N GLY A 365 -21.49 12.52 -19.10
CA GLY A 365 -20.08 12.14 -19.15
C GLY A 365 -19.87 10.77 -19.80
N ARG A 366 -18.94 10.69 -20.75
CA ARG A 366 -18.59 9.48 -21.49
C ARG A 366 -17.09 9.25 -21.52
N LEU A 367 -16.69 7.98 -21.59
CA LEU A 367 -15.34 7.54 -21.90
C LEU A 367 -15.29 6.90 -23.29
N SER A 368 -14.31 7.28 -24.07
CA SER A 368 -14.11 6.73 -25.42
C SER A 368 -12.63 6.80 -25.81
N THR A 369 -12.20 5.92 -26.69
CA THR A 369 -10.86 5.96 -27.28
C THR A 369 -10.73 6.98 -28.42
N THR A 370 -11.81 7.66 -28.80
CA THR A 370 -11.82 8.72 -29.80
C THR A 370 -11.28 10.01 -29.16
N LEU A 371 -10.40 10.71 -29.86
CA LEU A 371 -9.92 12.03 -29.43
C LEU A 371 -11.08 13.04 -29.36
N PRO A 372 -11.14 13.87 -28.29
CA PRO A 372 -12.15 14.90 -28.17
C PRO A 372 -11.98 16.01 -29.24
N GLY A 373 -13.09 16.63 -29.60
CA GLY A 373 -13.12 17.80 -30.45
C GLY A 373 -13.22 19.10 -29.67
N ASP A 374 -14.06 20.01 -30.14
CA ASP A 374 -14.40 21.24 -29.44
C ASP A 374 -15.56 20.96 -28.48
N GLU A 375 -15.21 20.62 -27.22
CA GLU A 375 -16.15 20.24 -26.18
C GLU A 375 -16.14 21.25 -25.04
N LEU A 376 -17.28 21.39 -24.35
CA LEU A 376 -17.40 22.28 -23.21
C LEU A 376 -16.81 21.62 -21.95
N ALA A 377 -16.01 22.38 -21.20
CA ALA A 377 -15.47 21.90 -19.94
C ALA A 377 -16.59 21.64 -18.90
N ASP A 378 -16.42 20.57 -18.11
CA ASP A 378 -17.28 20.30 -16.96
C ASP A 378 -16.89 21.15 -15.77
N ASN A 379 -17.90 21.58 -15.00
CA ASN A 379 -17.69 22.41 -13.83
C ASN A 379 -18.36 21.78 -12.61
N TYR A 380 -17.70 21.86 -11.47
CA TYR A 380 -18.30 21.51 -10.18
C TYR A 380 -17.78 22.40 -9.07
N ARG A 381 -18.53 22.44 -7.99
CA ARG A 381 -18.21 23.23 -6.81
C ARG A 381 -17.70 22.32 -5.71
N TYR A 382 -16.47 22.52 -5.28
CA TYR A 382 -15.90 21.82 -4.13
C TYR A 382 -16.02 22.67 -2.86
N ASP A 383 -16.71 22.12 -1.87
CA ASP A 383 -16.88 22.70 -0.54
C ASP A 383 -16.16 21.83 0.49
N PRO A 384 -15.04 22.27 1.11
CA PRO A 384 -14.33 21.48 2.11
C PRO A 384 -15.15 21.14 3.36
N ALA A 385 -16.24 21.85 3.63
CA ALA A 385 -17.16 21.52 4.71
C ALA A 385 -18.04 20.29 4.39
N ARG A 386 -18.10 19.88 3.12
CA ARG A 386 -18.91 18.76 2.64
C ARG A 386 -18.09 17.86 1.70
N PRO A 387 -16.93 17.33 2.15
CA PRO A 387 -16.06 16.56 1.27
C PRO A 387 -16.78 15.33 0.69
N VAL A 388 -16.33 14.86 -0.47
CA VAL A 388 -16.77 13.59 -1.04
C VAL A 388 -16.27 12.47 -0.14
N PRO A 389 -17.17 11.60 0.37
CA PRO A 389 -16.77 10.53 1.26
C PRO A 389 -16.04 9.41 0.52
N PHE A 390 -15.14 8.75 1.23
CA PHE A 390 -14.52 7.50 0.86
C PHE A 390 -15.09 6.40 1.74
N ILE A 391 -15.59 5.31 1.13
CA ILE A 391 -16.20 4.21 1.87
C ILE A 391 -15.08 3.39 2.52
N THR A 392 -15.09 3.32 3.84
CA THR A 392 -14.03 2.66 4.61
C THR A 392 -14.48 2.36 6.04
N ASP A 393 -13.78 1.44 6.70
CA ASP A 393 -13.87 1.25 8.14
C ASP A 393 -13.18 2.41 8.87
N PRO A 394 -13.83 3.06 9.87
CA PRO A 394 -13.25 4.21 10.55
C PRO A 394 -12.04 3.87 11.44
N THR A 395 -11.83 2.60 11.80
CA THR A 395 -10.68 2.17 12.62
C THR A 395 -9.39 2.00 11.82
N SER A 396 -9.39 2.23 10.53
CA SER A 396 -8.27 1.99 9.61
C SER A 396 -7.74 0.55 9.56
N SER A 397 -8.53 -0.42 10.00
CA SER A 397 -8.19 -1.84 9.87
C SER A 397 -8.24 -2.32 8.42
N GLN A 398 -9.10 -1.70 7.60
CA GLN A 398 -9.18 -1.84 6.16
C GLN A 398 -9.59 -0.51 5.54
N ILE A 399 -8.71 0.10 4.74
CA ILE A 399 -8.97 1.38 4.06
C ILE A 399 -9.51 1.14 2.66
N GLY A 400 -10.84 1.08 2.56
CA GLY A 400 -11.55 0.86 1.30
C GLY A 400 -11.59 -0.61 0.87
N GLY A 401 -12.43 -0.86 -0.12
CA GLY A 401 -12.68 -2.17 -0.69
C GLY A 401 -13.43 -2.03 -2.02
N PRO A 402 -13.91 -3.13 -2.61
CA PRO A 402 -14.78 -3.13 -3.78
C PRO A 402 -16.24 -2.80 -3.41
N ASP A 403 -16.44 -1.70 -2.69
CA ASP A 403 -17.73 -1.26 -2.19
C ASP A 403 -18.56 -0.57 -3.28
N ASP A 404 -19.89 -0.41 -3.05
CA ASP A 404 -20.82 0.24 -3.97
C ASP A 404 -20.76 1.77 -3.87
N TYR A 405 -20.19 2.39 -4.86
CA TYR A 405 -20.08 3.86 -4.98
C TYR A 405 -21.30 4.51 -5.68
N SER A 406 -22.32 3.76 -6.05
CA SER A 406 -23.49 4.25 -6.77
C SER A 406 -24.23 5.39 -6.06
N ALA A 407 -24.21 5.43 -4.74
CA ALA A 407 -24.80 6.51 -3.94
C ALA A 407 -23.94 7.78 -3.98
N ILE A 408 -22.63 7.65 -3.99
CA ILE A 408 -21.66 8.77 -4.08
C ILE A 408 -21.73 9.42 -5.45
N GLU A 409 -21.87 8.65 -6.52
CA GLU A 409 -22.05 9.16 -7.88
C GLU A 409 -23.33 10.01 -8.08
N ARG A 410 -24.22 10.10 -7.11
CA ARG A 410 -25.41 10.98 -7.19
C ARG A 410 -25.10 12.43 -6.84
N ARG A 411 -23.91 12.70 -6.30
CA ARG A 411 -23.48 14.05 -5.90
C ARG A 411 -23.18 14.88 -7.14
N ASP A 412 -23.47 16.17 -7.07
CA ASP A 412 -23.21 17.16 -8.12
C ASP A 412 -21.75 17.64 -8.14
N ASP A 413 -20.98 17.33 -7.10
CA ASP A 413 -19.54 17.57 -6.99
C ASP A 413 -18.67 16.35 -7.35
N VAL A 414 -19.27 15.33 -7.96
CA VAL A 414 -18.59 14.16 -8.56
C VAL A 414 -18.92 14.13 -10.03
N LEU A 415 -17.89 14.28 -10.88
CA LEU A 415 -18.03 14.07 -12.33
C LEU A 415 -17.90 12.57 -12.62
N VAL A 416 -18.81 12.05 -13.44
CA VAL A 416 -18.89 10.63 -13.76
C VAL A 416 -18.81 10.45 -15.28
N TYR A 417 -17.78 9.73 -15.73
CA TYR A 417 -17.59 9.38 -17.12
C TYR A 417 -17.62 7.87 -17.30
N VAL A 418 -18.44 7.36 -18.23
CA VAL A 418 -18.60 5.91 -18.42
C VAL A 418 -18.54 5.56 -19.91
N THR A 419 -18.03 4.38 -20.23
CA THR A 419 -18.11 3.85 -21.60
C THR A 419 -19.55 3.47 -21.95
N GLU A 420 -19.86 3.24 -23.22
CA GLU A 420 -21.01 2.41 -23.58
C GLU A 420 -20.83 1.00 -22.96
N PRO A 421 -21.92 0.23 -22.78
CA PRO A 421 -21.77 -1.15 -22.33
C PRO A 421 -20.79 -1.90 -23.23
N ILE A 422 -19.76 -2.50 -22.63
CA ILE A 422 -18.77 -3.27 -23.38
C ILE A 422 -19.40 -4.52 -23.97
N THR A 423 -19.08 -4.85 -25.19
CA THR A 423 -19.69 -5.98 -25.92
C THR A 423 -18.94 -7.29 -25.74
N GLU A 424 -17.63 -7.21 -25.52
CA GLU A 424 -16.73 -8.34 -25.25
C GLU A 424 -15.91 -8.04 -24.02
N GLU A 425 -15.41 -9.08 -23.34
CA GLU A 425 -14.58 -8.89 -22.15
C GLU A 425 -13.35 -8.03 -22.45
N VAL A 426 -13.03 -7.09 -21.55
CA VAL A 426 -11.86 -6.24 -21.62
C VAL A 426 -11.04 -6.43 -20.36
N GLU A 427 -9.84 -6.97 -20.51
CA GLU A 427 -8.91 -7.09 -19.39
C GLU A 427 -8.06 -5.82 -19.25
N VAL A 428 -8.03 -5.26 -18.04
CA VAL A 428 -7.17 -4.16 -17.62
C VAL A 428 -6.28 -4.67 -16.50
N THR A 429 -4.97 -4.80 -16.79
CA THR A 429 -4.00 -5.36 -15.85
C THR A 429 -2.71 -4.54 -15.87
N GLY A 430 -2.44 -3.80 -14.81
CA GLY A 430 -1.26 -2.93 -14.70
C GLY A 430 -1.53 -1.64 -13.93
N PRO A 431 -0.57 -0.69 -13.97
CA PRO A 431 -0.72 0.63 -13.38
C PRO A 431 -1.69 1.50 -14.17
N ILE A 432 -2.51 2.25 -13.45
CA ILE A 432 -3.54 3.16 -13.98
C ILE A 432 -3.06 4.60 -13.81
N ARG A 433 -3.16 5.40 -14.88
CA ARG A 433 -2.82 6.83 -14.82
C ARG A 433 -3.96 7.66 -15.40
N VAL A 434 -4.24 8.79 -14.77
CA VAL A 434 -5.14 9.81 -15.31
C VAL A 434 -4.32 11.06 -15.64
N ASP A 435 -4.38 11.47 -16.90
CA ASP A 435 -3.87 12.75 -17.37
C ASP A 435 -5.05 13.73 -17.39
N LEU A 436 -5.04 14.71 -16.47
CA LEU A 436 -6.15 15.61 -16.22
C LEU A 436 -5.76 17.05 -16.51
N TYR A 437 -6.49 17.74 -17.34
CA TYR A 437 -6.38 19.19 -17.56
C TYR A 437 -7.47 19.89 -16.74
N ALA A 438 -7.07 20.69 -15.77
CA ALA A 438 -8.00 21.33 -14.86
C ALA A 438 -7.57 22.74 -14.44
N SER A 439 -8.55 23.56 -14.08
CA SER A 439 -8.34 24.82 -13.39
C SER A 439 -9.23 24.93 -12.15
N SER A 440 -8.84 25.78 -11.22
CA SER A 440 -9.59 26.08 -10.00
C SER A 440 -9.67 27.58 -9.77
N SER A 441 -10.74 28.05 -9.11
CA SER A 441 -10.81 29.42 -8.61
C SER A 441 -9.97 29.65 -7.35
N ALA A 442 -9.43 28.60 -6.75
CA ALA A 442 -8.63 28.62 -5.53
C ALA A 442 -7.12 28.63 -5.83
N PRO A 443 -6.27 29.14 -4.92
CA PRO A 443 -4.80 29.08 -5.06
C PRO A 443 -4.21 27.72 -4.78
N ASP A 444 -4.98 26.78 -4.20
CA ASP A 444 -4.64 25.38 -4.00
C ASP A 444 -5.92 24.56 -3.88
N THR A 445 -5.90 23.32 -4.36
CA THR A 445 -7.02 22.38 -4.32
C THR A 445 -6.50 20.96 -4.57
N ASP A 446 -7.40 19.97 -4.50
CA ASP A 446 -7.07 18.60 -4.84
C ASP A 446 -7.91 18.12 -6.04
N PHE A 447 -7.33 17.20 -6.84
CA PHE A 447 -8.05 16.44 -7.83
C PHE A 447 -7.86 14.96 -7.55
N MET A 448 -8.98 14.24 -7.43
CA MET A 448 -9.06 12.80 -7.19
C MET A 448 -9.65 12.13 -8.43
N ALA A 449 -9.08 10.99 -8.79
CA ALA A 449 -9.62 10.12 -9.82
C ALA A 449 -9.84 8.71 -9.25
N LYS A 450 -10.96 8.08 -9.63
CA LYS A 450 -11.29 6.71 -9.21
C LYS A 450 -11.78 5.91 -10.41
N LEU A 451 -11.14 4.77 -10.64
CA LEU A 451 -11.57 3.79 -11.65
C LEU A 451 -12.61 2.86 -11.02
N VAL A 452 -13.71 2.66 -11.72
CA VAL A 452 -14.82 1.80 -11.27
C VAL A 452 -15.28 0.85 -12.36
N ASP A 453 -15.81 -0.31 -11.94
CA ASP A 453 -16.58 -1.22 -12.78
C ASP A 453 -18.08 -1.00 -12.53
N VAL A 454 -18.81 -0.50 -13.53
CA VAL A 454 -20.24 -0.25 -13.44
C VAL A 454 -21.00 -1.49 -13.96
N TRP A 455 -21.66 -2.20 -13.07
CA TRP A 455 -22.37 -3.41 -13.39
C TRP A 455 -23.77 -3.13 -14.01
N PRO A 456 -24.29 -4.05 -14.80
CA PRO A 456 -25.67 -3.91 -15.34
C PRO A 456 -26.76 -3.77 -14.29
N THR A 457 -26.49 -4.22 -13.06
CA THR A 457 -27.39 -4.08 -11.90
C THR A 457 -27.42 -2.67 -11.33
N GLY A 458 -26.49 -1.79 -11.73
CA GLY A 458 -26.28 -0.46 -11.18
C GLY A 458 -25.30 -0.39 -10.01
N PHE A 459 -24.75 -1.52 -9.59
CA PHE A 459 -23.64 -1.58 -8.63
C PHE A 459 -22.40 -0.94 -9.24
N VAL A 460 -21.70 -0.10 -8.48
CA VAL A 460 -20.51 0.65 -8.93
C VAL A 460 -19.33 0.20 -8.07
N GLN A 461 -18.62 -0.80 -8.56
CA GLN A 461 -17.47 -1.37 -7.85
C GLN A 461 -16.25 -0.46 -7.97
N ARG A 462 -15.73 0.03 -6.84
CA ARG A 462 -14.40 0.67 -6.83
C ARG A 462 -13.33 -0.37 -7.20
N LEU A 463 -12.38 0.05 -8.05
CA LEU A 463 -11.21 -0.76 -8.39
C LEU A 463 -9.93 -0.17 -7.78
N CYS A 464 -9.62 1.06 -8.12
CA CYS A 464 -8.46 1.80 -7.60
C CYS A 464 -8.74 3.31 -7.68
N ASP A 465 -7.94 4.10 -6.99
CA ASP A 465 -8.06 5.55 -6.96
C ASP A 465 -6.71 6.21 -6.67
N GLY A 466 -6.61 7.47 -7.04
CA GLY A 466 -5.45 8.30 -6.78
C GLY A 466 -5.83 9.76 -6.59
N MET A 467 -4.89 10.53 -6.08
CA MET A 467 -5.07 11.96 -5.82
C MET A 467 -3.82 12.75 -6.19
N VAL A 468 -4.01 14.01 -6.55
CA VAL A 468 -2.95 15.00 -6.63
C VAL A 468 -3.39 16.27 -5.92
N ARG A 469 -2.55 16.81 -5.04
CA ARG A 469 -2.72 18.16 -4.52
C ARG A 469 -2.05 19.16 -5.45
N ALA A 470 -2.78 20.17 -5.88
CA ALA A 470 -2.36 21.08 -6.95
C ALA A 470 -1.01 21.74 -6.69
N ARG A 471 -0.68 22.07 -5.44
CA ARG A 471 0.63 22.64 -5.09
C ARG A 471 1.81 21.66 -5.29
N PHE A 472 1.57 20.35 -5.32
CA PHE A 472 2.58 19.31 -5.50
C PHE A 472 2.61 18.72 -6.92
N ARG A 473 1.91 19.34 -7.90
CA ARG A 473 1.87 18.87 -9.30
C ARG A 473 3.25 18.68 -9.95
N ASP A 474 4.25 19.44 -9.49
CA ASP A 474 5.63 19.40 -10.02
C ASP A 474 6.59 18.58 -9.13
N GLY A 475 6.06 17.91 -8.09
CA GLY A 475 6.80 17.07 -7.15
C GLY A 475 6.62 17.48 -5.68
N MET A 476 6.78 16.50 -4.79
CA MET A 476 6.62 16.68 -3.34
C MET A 476 7.75 17.52 -2.70
N ASP A 477 8.84 17.71 -3.40
CA ASP A 477 10.00 18.53 -2.99
C ASP A 477 9.90 19.98 -3.48
N ARG A 478 8.93 20.30 -4.35
CA ARG A 478 8.81 21.61 -5.03
C ARG A 478 7.39 22.17 -4.99
N PRO A 479 6.79 22.37 -3.80
CA PRO A 479 5.43 22.87 -3.70
C PRO A 479 5.31 24.28 -4.27
N SER A 480 4.29 24.53 -5.10
CA SER A 480 3.98 25.85 -5.62
C SER A 480 2.47 26.02 -5.80
N LEU A 481 1.91 27.11 -5.28
CA LEU A 481 0.49 27.41 -5.44
C LEU A 481 0.14 27.58 -6.92
N ILE A 482 -1.12 27.33 -7.27
CA ILE A 482 -1.64 27.57 -8.62
C ILE A 482 -2.17 28.99 -8.76
N GLU A 483 -2.19 29.49 -9.99
CA GLU A 483 -2.87 30.74 -10.34
C GLU A 483 -4.36 30.45 -10.56
N PRO A 484 -5.27 31.09 -9.82
CA PRO A 484 -6.69 30.88 -10.01
C PRO A 484 -7.13 31.09 -11.45
N GLY A 485 -7.89 30.14 -12.00
CA GLY A 485 -8.40 30.16 -13.36
C GLY A 485 -7.44 29.70 -14.45
N ARG A 486 -6.16 29.52 -14.15
CA ARG A 486 -5.18 28.97 -15.11
C ARG A 486 -5.36 27.46 -15.25
N VAL A 487 -5.29 26.95 -16.47
CA VAL A 487 -5.31 25.51 -16.77
C VAL A 487 -3.94 24.92 -16.48
N TYR A 488 -3.92 23.80 -15.78
CA TYR A 488 -2.73 22.98 -15.53
C TYR A 488 -2.99 21.54 -15.96
N HIS A 489 -1.94 20.84 -16.33
CA HIS A 489 -1.93 19.40 -16.49
C HIS A 489 -1.56 18.74 -15.18
N TYR A 490 -2.36 17.76 -14.76
CA TYR A 490 -2.12 16.93 -13.58
C TYR A 490 -1.99 15.47 -14.02
N SER A 491 -0.96 14.80 -13.55
CA SER A 491 -0.83 13.34 -13.68
C SER A 491 -1.19 12.68 -12.36
N ILE A 492 -2.27 11.90 -12.36
CA ILE A 492 -2.76 11.22 -11.16
C ILE A 492 -2.43 9.73 -11.29
N ASP A 493 -1.60 9.22 -10.39
CA ASP A 493 -1.33 7.79 -10.26
C ASP A 493 -2.48 7.15 -9.47
N CYS A 494 -3.26 6.31 -10.13
CA CYS A 494 -4.37 5.56 -9.51
C CYS A 494 -3.95 4.15 -9.11
N TRP A 495 -2.65 3.91 -8.98
CA TRP A 495 -2.03 2.65 -8.55
C TRP A 495 -2.27 1.51 -9.55
N ASN A 496 -2.43 0.28 -9.08
CA ASN A 496 -2.50 -0.89 -9.95
C ASN A 496 -3.82 -1.64 -9.76
N THR A 497 -4.25 -2.33 -10.81
CA THR A 497 -5.36 -3.28 -10.73
C THR A 497 -5.15 -4.44 -11.70
N SER A 498 -5.93 -5.50 -11.55
CA SER A 498 -6.06 -6.58 -12.54
C SER A 498 -7.50 -7.06 -12.53
N ILE A 499 -8.23 -6.72 -13.58
CA ILE A 499 -9.65 -7.03 -13.73
C ILE A 499 -10.01 -7.32 -15.19
N SER A 500 -10.88 -8.30 -15.40
CA SER A 500 -11.61 -8.51 -16.64
C SER A 500 -13.01 -7.93 -16.51
N PHE A 501 -13.25 -6.77 -17.15
CA PHE A 501 -14.60 -6.19 -17.27
C PHE A 501 -15.45 -7.10 -18.12
N LYS A 502 -16.62 -7.49 -17.62
CA LYS A 502 -17.53 -8.41 -18.31
C LYS A 502 -18.38 -7.71 -19.37
N ALA A 503 -18.79 -8.46 -20.38
CA ALA A 503 -19.77 -7.97 -21.36
C ALA A 503 -21.03 -7.45 -20.64
N GLY A 504 -21.53 -6.29 -21.08
CA GLY A 504 -22.64 -5.56 -20.45
C GLY A 504 -22.24 -4.62 -19.31
N HIS A 505 -21.02 -4.73 -18.75
CA HIS A 505 -20.49 -3.77 -17.80
C HIS A 505 -20.01 -2.50 -18.52
N ARG A 506 -19.66 -1.45 -17.75
CA ARG A 506 -19.06 -0.23 -18.27
C ARG A 506 -17.80 0.06 -17.45
N ILE A 507 -16.75 0.53 -18.13
CA ILE A 507 -15.60 1.14 -17.50
C ILE A 507 -16.01 2.55 -17.10
N GLY A 508 -15.82 2.91 -15.83
CA GLY A 508 -16.16 4.23 -15.29
C GLY A 508 -14.97 4.93 -14.66
N LEU A 509 -14.97 6.25 -14.75
CA LEU A 509 -14.03 7.14 -14.07
C LEU A 509 -14.80 8.22 -13.32
N GLU A 510 -14.54 8.33 -12.03
CA GLU A 510 -15.02 9.45 -11.21
C GLU A 510 -13.91 10.49 -11.03
N ILE A 511 -14.24 11.79 -11.14
CA ILE A 511 -13.35 12.91 -10.82
C ILE A 511 -14.03 13.75 -9.74
N ALA A 512 -13.29 14.06 -8.68
CA ALA A 512 -13.71 14.91 -7.57
C ALA A 512 -12.53 15.66 -6.96
N SER A 513 -12.77 16.45 -5.90
CA SER A 513 -11.71 17.18 -5.17
C SER A 513 -11.46 16.66 -3.75
N SER A 514 -11.97 15.49 -3.41
CA SER A 514 -11.74 14.86 -2.11
C SER A 514 -12.12 13.39 -2.11
N ALA A 515 -11.55 12.64 -1.16
CA ALA A 515 -11.89 11.26 -0.83
C ALA A 515 -11.66 11.08 0.68
N PHE A 516 -12.55 11.69 1.48
CA PHE A 516 -12.39 11.81 2.93
C PHE A 516 -13.01 10.62 3.67
N PRO A 517 -12.37 10.02 4.69
CA PRO A 517 -11.13 10.43 5.35
C PRO A 517 -9.86 9.72 4.86
N LYS A 518 -9.88 8.99 3.72
CA LYS A 518 -8.66 8.37 3.16
C LYS A 518 -7.55 9.40 2.97
N TYR A 519 -7.90 10.56 2.42
CA TYR A 519 -7.03 11.73 2.31
C TYR A 519 -7.61 12.87 3.15
N ASP A 520 -6.72 13.76 3.63
CA ASP A 520 -7.17 15.01 4.24
C ASP A 520 -7.87 15.89 3.20
N ARG A 521 -8.82 16.70 3.66
CA ARG A 521 -9.52 17.64 2.79
C ARG A 521 -8.71 18.92 2.59
N ASN A 522 -8.45 19.30 1.34
CA ASN A 522 -7.85 20.58 1.04
C ASN A 522 -8.84 21.71 1.38
N LEU A 523 -8.41 22.69 2.15
CA LEU A 523 -9.25 23.81 2.57
C LEU A 523 -9.28 24.94 1.54
N ASN A 524 -8.64 24.80 0.37
CA ASN A 524 -8.61 25.68 -0.79
C ASN A 524 -8.02 27.09 -0.55
N THR A 525 -7.45 27.37 0.62
CA THR A 525 -6.97 28.72 0.96
C THR A 525 -5.51 28.97 0.57
N GLY A 526 -4.77 27.93 0.19
CA GLY A 526 -3.32 28.03 -0.04
C GLY A 526 -2.50 28.23 1.24
N ALA A 527 -3.12 28.21 2.43
CA ALA A 527 -2.47 28.36 3.72
C ALA A 527 -1.52 27.18 4.06
N LEU A 528 -0.88 27.28 5.23
CA LEU A 528 -0.04 26.21 5.77
C LEU A 528 -0.86 24.94 5.98
N LEU A 529 -0.40 23.86 5.40
CA LEU A 529 -1.08 22.56 5.44
C LEU A 529 -1.26 22.07 6.89
N GLY A 530 -2.47 21.59 7.20
CA GLY A 530 -2.83 21.02 8.49
C GLY A 530 -2.92 22.00 9.67
N LYS A 531 -2.67 23.30 9.47
CA LYS A 531 -2.54 24.30 10.55
C LYS A 531 -3.64 25.37 10.58
N THR A 532 -4.58 25.33 9.66
CA THR A 532 -5.69 26.30 9.56
C THR A 532 -7.05 25.62 9.69
N THR A 533 -8.04 26.41 10.10
CA THR A 533 -9.47 26.05 10.07
C THR A 533 -10.22 26.84 9.00
N GLU A 534 -9.56 27.82 8.37
CA GLU A 534 -10.18 28.64 7.32
C GLU A 534 -10.40 27.80 6.06
N MET A 535 -11.59 27.89 5.51
CA MET A 535 -12.01 27.16 4.30
C MET A 535 -12.50 28.14 3.24
N ALA A 536 -12.28 27.79 2.00
CA ALA A 536 -12.86 28.48 0.86
C ALA A 536 -13.51 27.47 -0.08
N VAL A 537 -14.66 27.81 -0.61
CA VAL A 537 -15.28 27.04 -1.69
C VAL A 537 -14.52 27.32 -2.97
N ALA A 538 -14.27 26.28 -3.77
CA ALA A 538 -13.61 26.40 -5.06
C ALA A 538 -14.53 25.96 -6.19
N GLU A 539 -14.54 26.74 -7.28
CA GLU A 539 -15.13 26.36 -8.56
C GLU A 539 -14.05 25.64 -9.35
N GLN A 540 -14.31 24.39 -9.66
CA GLN A 540 -13.40 23.51 -10.41
C GLN A 540 -13.88 23.41 -11.85
N ARG A 541 -12.91 23.32 -12.78
CA ARG A 541 -13.21 23.14 -14.19
C ARG A 541 -12.30 22.07 -14.78
N ILE A 542 -12.90 21.05 -15.37
CA ILE A 542 -12.22 19.95 -16.04
C ILE A 542 -12.36 20.09 -17.54
N TYR A 543 -11.24 20.10 -18.24
CA TYR A 543 -11.17 20.28 -19.69
C TYR A 543 -10.98 18.94 -20.38
N HIS A 544 -11.65 18.77 -21.51
CA HIS A 544 -11.56 17.59 -22.37
C HIS A 544 -11.87 17.99 -23.83
N ASP A 545 -11.25 19.07 -24.26
CA ASP A 545 -11.25 19.53 -25.65
C ASP A 545 -9.99 19.06 -26.40
N ALA A 546 -9.88 19.43 -27.67
CA ALA A 546 -8.75 19.04 -28.53
C ALA A 546 -7.38 19.56 -28.03
N GLU A 547 -7.34 20.69 -27.31
CA GLU A 547 -6.11 21.28 -26.75
C GLU A 547 -5.78 20.69 -25.37
N HIS A 548 -6.80 20.18 -24.67
CA HIS A 548 -6.70 19.67 -23.30
C HIS A 548 -7.36 18.29 -23.18
N PRO A 549 -6.84 17.25 -23.86
CA PRO A 549 -7.49 15.94 -23.96
C PRO A 549 -7.31 15.10 -22.69
N SER A 550 -8.07 15.42 -21.64
CA SER A 550 -8.06 14.62 -20.42
C SER A 550 -8.45 13.17 -20.68
N ALA A 551 -7.71 12.23 -20.08
CA ALA A 551 -7.91 10.81 -20.31
C ALA A 551 -7.48 9.95 -19.12
N VAL A 552 -8.10 8.80 -18.96
CA VAL A 552 -7.53 7.68 -18.20
C VAL A 552 -6.78 6.76 -19.15
N VAL A 553 -5.52 6.48 -18.84
CA VAL A 553 -4.69 5.54 -19.61
C VAL A 553 -4.76 4.18 -18.95
N LEU A 554 -5.39 3.23 -19.63
CA LEU A 554 -5.61 1.88 -19.16
C LEU A 554 -4.62 0.89 -19.76
N PRO A 555 -4.04 -0.02 -18.95
CA PRO A 555 -3.19 -1.11 -19.40
C PRO A 555 -4.06 -2.28 -19.92
N VAL A 556 -4.57 -2.13 -21.13
CA VAL A 556 -5.42 -3.15 -21.77
C VAL A 556 -4.58 -4.35 -22.20
N ILE A 557 -5.03 -5.54 -21.86
CA ILE A 557 -4.39 -6.79 -22.27
C ILE A 557 -5.15 -7.36 -23.46
N PRO A 558 -4.49 -7.56 -24.61
CA PRO A 558 -5.11 -8.17 -25.77
C PRO A 558 -5.62 -9.57 -25.46
N LEU A 559 -6.82 -9.90 -25.92
CA LEU A 559 -7.31 -11.27 -25.93
C LEU A 559 -6.33 -12.10 -26.77
N SER A 560 -5.85 -13.22 -26.22
CA SER A 560 -4.89 -14.14 -26.87
C SER A 560 -5.56 -15.00 -27.94
#